data_71971344b3a834b9b930230293fda810
#
_entry.id   71971344b3a834b9b930230293fda810
#
_cell.length_a   1.000
_cell.length_b   1.000
_cell.length_c   1.000
_cell.angle_alpha   90.00
_cell.angle_beta   90.00
_cell.angle_gamma   90.00
#
_symmetry.space_group_name_H-M   'P 1'
#
loop_
_entity.id
_entity.type
_entity.pdbx_description
1 polymer ?
#
loop_
_entity_poly.entity_id
_entity_poly.type
_entity_poly.pdbx_seq_one_letter_code
_entity_poly.pdbx_strand_id
1 'polypeptide(L)'
;KARTACDAVLGKRSLLPAYADIFDVKKKNNDEEIFIWSMVRDEKEGGFQEEWLIPLQYCTTTYHENPVKVGSHQQWMFLTPAHQEFLTADKSDTRAKVTFDSFYDSGTKLDLKWINKYAGTWENKARIFNSDIIVYRYADVLLFDAEIALEEGNADKAIDQINVVAKRA
;
A
#
# COMPACT_ATOMS: atom_id res chain seq x y z
N LYS A 1 -29.59 1.80 -2.69
CA LYS A 1 -28.63 1.35 -3.73
C LYS A 1 -27.26 1.01 -3.13
N ALA A 2 -26.65 1.88 -2.30
CA ALA A 2 -25.34 1.60 -1.66
C ALA A 2 -25.39 0.31 -0.82
N ARG A 3 -26.35 0.18 0.08
CA ARG A 3 -26.57 -1.03 0.90
C ARG A 3 -26.62 -2.30 0.03
N THR A 4 -27.46 -2.31 -0.99
CA THR A 4 -27.59 -3.46 -1.90
C THR A 4 -26.29 -3.82 -2.60
N ALA A 5 -25.47 -2.84 -2.96
CA ALA A 5 -24.17 -3.06 -3.58
C ALA A 5 -23.15 -3.64 -2.59
N CYS A 6 -23.09 -3.14 -1.37
CA CYS A 6 -22.25 -3.70 -0.31
C CYS A 6 -22.65 -5.14 0.03
N ASP A 7 -23.92 -5.41 0.25
CA ASP A 7 -24.44 -6.75 0.58
C ASP A 7 -24.13 -7.79 -0.52
N ALA A 8 -23.98 -7.34 -1.76
CA ALA A 8 -23.60 -8.22 -2.86
C ALA A 8 -22.15 -8.73 -2.76
N VAL A 9 -21.30 -8.05 -2.00
CA VAL A 9 -19.86 -8.37 -1.85
C VAL A 9 -19.52 -8.89 -0.45
N LEU A 10 -20.21 -8.40 0.58
CA LEU A 10 -19.99 -8.81 1.98
C LEU A 10 -20.08 -10.33 2.15
N GLY A 11 -19.10 -10.90 2.84
CA GLY A 11 -18.99 -12.33 3.09
C GLY A 11 -18.57 -13.20 1.90
N LYS A 12 -18.32 -12.59 0.73
CA LYS A 12 -17.82 -13.31 -0.46
C LYS A 12 -16.32 -13.12 -0.70
N ARG A 13 -15.71 -12.28 0.05
CA ARG A 13 -14.29 -11.96 0.04
C ARG A 13 -13.77 -11.93 1.47
N SER A 14 -12.46 -11.95 1.65
CA SER A 14 -11.82 -11.89 2.96
C SER A 14 -10.64 -10.94 2.98
N LEU A 15 -10.33 -10.40 4.16
CA LEU A 15 -9.09 -9.68 4.38
C LEU A 15 -7.92 -10.66 4.44
N LEU A 16 -6.80 -10.30 3.84
CA LEU A 16 -5.56 -11.05 4.06
C LEU A 16 -5.10 -10.89 5.51
N PRO A 17 -4.49 -11.94 6.10
CA PRO A 17 -4.05 -11.89 7.49
C PRO A 17 -3.04 -10.78 7.80
N ALA A 18 -2.12 -10.52 6.89
CA ALA A 18 -1.11 -9.48 7.03
C ALA A 18 -1.35 -8.34 6.03
N TYR A 19 -1.28 -7.11 6.51
CA TYR A 19 -1.42 -5.92 5.66
C TYR A 19 -0.38 -5.84 4.54
N ALA A 20 0.85 -6.29 4.82
CA ALA A 20 1.93 -6.31 3.83
C ALA A 20 1.62 -7.20 2.61
N ASP A 21 0.86 -8.27 2.82
CA ASP A 21 0.56 -9.25 1.79
C ASP A 21 -0.25 -8.68 0.62
N ILE A 22 -1.00 -7.61 0.87
CA ILE A 22 -1.79 -6.90 -0.15
C ILE A 22 -0.89 -6.34 -1.26
N PHE A 23 0.33 -5.91 -0.91
CA PHE A 23 1.27 -5.24 -1.81
C PHE A 23 2.40 -6.17 -2.27
N ASP A 24 2.37 -7.43 -1.85
CA ASP A 24 3.36 -8.42 -2.25
C ASP A 24 3.08 -8.89 -3.68
N VAL A 25 4.01 -8.61 -4.58
CA VAL A 25 3.94 -8.99 -6.00
C VAL A 25 3.76 -10.50 -6.21
N LYS A 26 4.16 -11.32 -5.22
CA LYS A 26 4.00 -12.79 -5.25
C LYS A 26 2.62 -13.25 -4.81
N LYS A 27 1.79 -12.35 -4.29
CA LYS A 27 0.45 -12.65 -3.74
C LYS A 27 -0.67 -11.95 -4.49
N LYS A 28 -0.47 -11.63 -5.75
CA LYS A 28 -1.46 -11.04 -6.64
C LYS A 28 -2.69 -11.94 -6.85
N ASN A 29 -3.80 -11.35 -7.30
CA ASN A 29 -5.07 -12.02 -7.50
C ASN A 29 -5.57 -12.71 -6.22
N ASN A 30 -5.36 -12.05 -5.09
CA ASN A 30 -5.78 -12.53 -3.79
C ASN A 30 -7.24 -12.19 -3.49
N ASP A 31 -7.75 -12.76 -2.39
CA ASP A 31 -9.15 -12.65 -2.02
C ASP A 31 -9.57 -11.24 -1.55
N GLU A 32 -8.62 -10.40 -1.18
CA GLU A 32 -8.89 -9.01 -0.77
C GLU A 32 -9.02 -8.04 -1.95
N GLU A 33 -8.43 -8.34 -3.10
CA GLU A 33 -8.48 -7.50 -4.29
C GLU A 33 -9.86 -7.55 -4.96
N ILE A 34 -10.47 -6.38 -5.18
CA ILE A 34 -11.76 -6.26 -5.86
C ILE A 34 -11.60 -5.63 -7.23
N PHE A 35 -10.91 -4.50 -7.28
CA PHE A 35 -10.62 -3.82 -8.52
C PHE A 35 -9.17 -3.34 -8.52
N ILE A 36 -8.39 -3.88 -9.43
CA ILE A 36 -6.97 -3.59 -9.59
C ILE A 36 -6.65 -3.19 -11.02
N TRP A 37 -5.61 -2.41 -11.17
CA TRP A 37 -4.91 -2.25 -12.43
C TRP A 37 -3.70 -3.17 -12.38
N SER A 38 -3.78 -4.29 -13.07
CA SER A 38 -2.74 -5.32 -13.03
C SER A 38 -1.51 -4.88 -13.82
N MET A 39 -0.36 -5.01 -13.19
CA MET A 39 0.95 -4.80 -13.80
C MET A 39 1.61 -6.15 -14.00
N VAL A 40 2.00 -6.43 -15.23
CA VAL A 40 2.62 -7.69 -15.62
C VAL A 40 3.99 -7.41 -16.18
N ARG A 41 5.00 -8.10 -15.65
CA ARG A 41 6.37 -7.98 -16.11
C ARG A 41 6.46 -8.16 -17.64
N ASP A 42 7.27 -7.32 -18.27
CA ASP A 42 7.56 -7.32 -19.72
C ASP A 42 6.33 -7.03 -20.62
N GLU A 43 5.14 -6.87 -20.05
CA GLU A 43 3.91 -6.58 -20.80
C GLU A 43 3.26 -5.26 -20.40
N LYS A 44 3.05 -5.07 -19.11
CA LYS A 44 2.35 -3.90 -18.53
C LYS A 44 3.05 -3.47 -17.25
N GLU A 45 4.29 -3.06 -17.37
CA GLU A 45 5.00 -2.48 -16.24
C GLU A 45 4.62 -1.01 -16.10
N GLY A 46 4.21 -0.65 -14.88
CA GLY A 46 3.86 0.72 -14.54
C GLY A 46 4.99 1.36 -13.75
N GLY A 47 5.80 2.19 -14.39
CA GLY A 47 6.96 2.79 -13.72
C GLY A 47 6.71 4.14 -13.08
N PHE A 48 5.69 4.85 -13.51
CA PHE A 48 5.54 6.26 -13.16
C PHE A 48 5.24 6.50 -11.67
N GLN A 49 4.55 5.60 -10.99
CA GLN A 49 4.23 5.80 -9.57
C GLN A 49 5.46 5.67 -8.69
N GLU A 50 6.25 4.64 -8.92
CA GLU A 50 7.49 4.41 -8.20
C GLU A 50 8.52 5.49 -8.50
N GLU A 51 8.55 5.99 -9.74
CA GLU A 51 9.39 7.12 -10.12
C GLU A 51 9.03 8.40 -9.38
N TRP A 52 7.76 8.63 -9.12
CA TRP A 52 7.30 9.81 -8.40
C TRP A 52 7.55 9.76 -6.89
N LEU A 53 7.72 8.58 -6.34
CA LEU A 53 7.82 8.35 -4.91
C LEU A 53 9.27 8.41 -4.40
N ILE A 54 10.26 8.19 -5.27
CA ILE A 54 11.68 8.16 -4.90
C ILE A 54 12.34 9.51 -5.19
N PRO A 55 13.05 10.11 -4.21
CA PRO A 55 13.78 11.36 -4.42
C PRO A 55 14.90 11.23 -5.46
N LEU A 56 14.96 12.15 -6.41
CA LEU A 56 15.98 12.17 -7.46
C LEU A 56 17.41 12.15 -6.91
N GLN A 57 17.67 12.88 -5.84
CA GLN A 57 18.97 12.97 -5.19
C GLN A 57 19.50 11.65 -4.62
N TYR A 58 18.64 10.65 -4.46
CA TYR A 58 18.98 9.34 -3.93
C TYR A 58 18.97 8.23 -4.98
N CYS A 59 18.91 8.58 -6.26
CA CYS A 59 18.91 7.59 -7.35
C CYS A 59 20.21 6.76 -7.46
N THR A 60 21.27 7.20 -6.81
CA THR A 60 22.56 6.47 -6.73
C THR A 60 22.67 5.60 -5.48
N THR A 61 21.70 5.66 -4.57
CA THR A 61 21.73 4.87 -3.33
C THR A 61 21.25 3.44 -3.55
N THR A 62 21.43 2.61 -2.55
CA THR A 62 20.90 1.26 -2.54
C THR A 62 19.66 1.19 -1.65
N TYR A 63 18.70 0.35 -2.05
CA TYR A 63 17.57 -0.05 -1.26
C TYR A 63 17.66 -1.56 -1.00
N HIS A 64 17.81 -1.95 0.26
CA HIS A 64 18.08 -3.35 0.64
C HIS A 64 19.15 -4.01 -0.24
N GLU A 65 20.32 -3.35 -0.35
CA GLU A 65 21.46 -3.79 -1.16
C GLU A 65 21.23 -3.76 -2.69
N ASN A 66 20.05 -3.37 -3.14
CA ASN A 66 19.78 -3.21 -4.56
C ASN A 66 19.93 -1.75 -4.99
N PRO A 67 20.51 -1.47 -6.16
CA PRO A 67 20.62 -0.11 -6.65
C PRO A 67 19.23 0.45 -6.97
N VAL A 68 18.96 1.67 -6.54
CA VAL A 68 17.81 2.43 -7.04
C VAL A 68 18.16 2.87 -8.46
N LYS A 69 17.23 2.66 -9.41
CA LYS A 69 17.48 3.00 -10.82
C LYS A 69 17.77 4.49 -10.98
N VAL A 70 18.88 4.81 -11.62
CA VAL A 70 19.29 6.18 -11.89
C VAL A 70 18.43 6.81 -12.98
N GLY A 71 18.01 8.05 -12.77
CA GLY A 71 17.62 8.97 -13.85
C GLY A 71 16.15 9.22 -14.10
N SER A 72 15.22 8.52 -13.41
CA SER A 72 13.78 8.73 -13.63
C SER A 72 12.98 9.11 -12.40
N HIS A 73 13.61 9.21 -11.25
CA HIS A 73 12.93 9.48 -9.98
C HIS A 73 12.81 10.97 -9.71
N GLN A 74 11.61 11.45 -9.42
CA GLN A 74 11.35 12.90 -9.32
C GLN A 74 10.75 13.32 -7.97
N GLN A 75 10.41 12.38 -7.11
CA GLN A 75 9.77 12.65 -5.81
C GLN A 75 8.65 13.72 -5.89
N TRP A 76 7.70 13.51 -6.73
CA TRP A 76 6.55 14.40 -6.81
C TRP A 76 5.59 14.21 -5.62
N MET A 77 5.69 13.06 -4.97
CA MET A 77 4.89 12.75 -3.79
C MET A 77 5.79 12.34 -2.63
N PHE A 78 5.51 12.87 -1.46
CA PHE A 78 6.25 12.56 -0.23
C PHE A 78 5.33 12.61 0.99
N LEU A 79 5.73 11.92 2.03
CA LEU A 79 5.04 11.96 3.31
C LEU A 79 5.47 13.21 4.09
N THR A 80 4.49 14.01 4.50
CA THR A 80 4.77 15.13 5.42
C THR A 80 5.23 14.61 6.78
N PRO A 81 6.08 15.36 7.52
CA PRO A 81 6.50 14.97 8.88
C PRO A 81 5.32 14.64 9.80
N ALA A 82 4.28 15.48 9.80
CA ALA A 82 3.09 15.25 10.60
C ALA A 82 2.37 13.93 10.26
N HIS A 83 2.31 13.56 8.98
CA HIS A 83 1.72 12.28 8.58
C HIS A 83 2.60 11.09 8.95
N GLN A 84 3.94 11.25 8.89
CA GLN A 84 4.86 10.23 9.38
C GLN A 84 4.70 10.00 10.88
N GLU A 85 4.61 11.07 11.68
CA GLU A 85 4.35 11.00 13.11
C GLU A 85 3.02 10.30 13.40
N PHE A 86 1.97 10.67 12.69
CA PHE A 86 0.64 10.03 12.82
C PHE A 86 0.70 8.53 12.54
N LEU A 87 1.34 8.10 11.45
CA LEU A 87 1.45 6.69 11.08
C LEU A 87 2.32 5.87 12.05
N THR A 88 3.24 6.51 12.76
CA THR A 88 4.16 5.85 13.70
C THR A 88 3.80 6.02 15.17
N ALA A 89 2.72 6.74 15.46
CA ALA A 89 2.26 7.00 16.83
C ALA A 89 1.92 5.70 17.57
N ASP A 90 1.26 4.77 16.89
CA ASP A 90 1.01 3.43 17.40
C ASP A 90 2.08 2.48 16.87
N LYS A 91 2.95 2.00 17.75
CA LYS A 91 4.03 1.06 17.38
C LYS A 91 3.54 -0.34 17.04
N SER A 92 2.32 -0.68 17.41
CA SER A 92 1.67 -1.94 17.07
C SER A 92 1.09 -1.93 15.66
N ASP A 93 0.82 -0.74 15.11
CA ASP A 93 0.30 -0.60 13.74
C ASP A 93 1.37 -1.00 12.71
N THR A 94 1.11 -2.09 12.00
CA THR A 94 2.02 -2.63 11.00
C THR A 94 2.02 -1.85 9.69
N ARG A 95 1.01 -1.01 9.44
CA ARG A 95 0.83 -0.26 8.18
C ARG A 95 1.95 0.73 7.91
N ALA A 96 2.49 1.33 8.96
CA ALA A 96 3.61 2.27 8.82
C ALA A 96 4.81 1.62 8.12
N LYS A 97 5.18 0.41 8.52
CA LYS A 97 6.33 -0.34 7.98
C LYS A 97 6.16 -0.71 6.50
N VAL A 98 4.92 -0.84 6.05
CA VAL A 98 4.60 -1.15 4.65
C VAL A 98 4.48 0.13 3.82
N THR A 99 3.97 1.21 4.44
CA THR A 99 3.67 2.46 3.73
C THR A 99 4.93 3.21 3.35
N PHE A 100 5.98 3.19 4.20
CA PHE A 100 7.22 3.88 3.89
C PHE A 100 8.45 3.17 4.45
N ASP A 101 9.60 3.46 3.85
CA ASP A 101 10.90 2.96 4.29
C ASP A 101 11.94 4.09 4.24
N SER A 102 13.12 3.83 4.78
CA SER A 102 14.25 4.77 4.79
C SER A 102 15.22 4.44 3.68
N PHE A 103 15.91 5.45 3.17
CA PHE A 103 17.06 5.26 2.30
C PHE A 103 18.32 4.93 3.10
N TYR A 104 19.25 4.29 2.41
CA TYR A 104 20.58 3.98 2.91
C TYR A 104 21.61 4.49 1.92
N ASP A 105 22.62 5.19 2.41
CA ASP A 105 23.79 5.58 1.63
C ASP A 105 25.01 4.87 2.17
N SER A 106 25.66 4.07 1.33
CA SER A 106 26.83 3.28 1.72
C SER A 106 26.65 2.49 3.03
N GLY A 107 25.44 1.98 3.23
CA GLY A 107 25.06 1.25 4.45
C GLY A 107 24.61 2.14 5.62
N THR A 108 24.71 3.45 5.52
CA THR A 108 24.23 4.38 6.54
C THR A 108 22.78 4.73 6.29
N LYS A 109 21.93 4.56 7.31
CA LYS A 109 20.52 4.96 7.23
C LYS A 109 20.41 6.48 7.13
N LEU A 110 19.75 6.97 6.09
CA LEU A 110 19.42 8.36 5.93
C LEU A 110 18.10 8.69 6.63
N ASP A 111 18.00 9.87 7.20
CA ASP A 111 16.78 10.37 7.84
C ASP A 111 15.79 10.90 6.78
N LEU A 112 15.62 10.13 5.73
CA LEU A 112 14.64 10.37 4.68
C LEU A 112 13.78 9.14 4.49
N LYS A 113 12.47 9.35 4.54
CA LYS A 113 11.49 8.30 4.30
C LYS A 113 10.82 8.51 2.95
N TRP A 114 10.59 7.42 2.25
CA TRP A 114 9.91 7.40 0.97
C TRP A 114 8.74 6.43 1.01
N ILE A 115 7.75 6.64 0.15
CA ILE A 115 6.58 5.78 0.08
C ILE A 115 6.97 4.48 -0.61
N ASN A 116 6.86 3.36 0.12
CA ASN A 116 7.32 2.04 -0.30
C ASN A 116 6.19 1.07 -0.66
N LYS A 117 4.96 1.51 -0.64
CA LYS A 117 3.78 0.64 -0.77
C LYS A 117 3.74 -0.17 -2.07
N TYR A 118 4.35 0.36 -3.13
CA TYR A 118 4.41 -0.24 -4.46
C TYR A 118 5.87 -0.41 -4.90
N ALA A 119 6.62 -1.16 -4.09
CA ALA A 119 8.07 -1.27 -4.28
C ALA A 119 8.50 -2.02 -5.55
N GLY A 120 7.63 -2.85 -6.12
CA GLY A 120 8.02 -3.74 -7.21
C GLY A 120 8.95 -4.85 -6.77
N THR A 121 9.72 -5.38 -7.71
CA THR A 121 10.75 -6.39 -7.45
C THR A 121 12.10 -5.99 -8.02
N TRP A 122 13.16 -6.67 -7.59
CA TRP A 122 14.51 -6.50 -8.14
C TRP A 122 15.00 -7.82 -8.72
N GLU A 123 15.47 -7.77 -9.96
CA GLU A 123 16.13 -8.90 -10.61
C GLU A 123 17.40 -8.42 -11.31
N ASN A 124 18.50 -9.12 -11.13
CA ASN A 124 19.79 -8.77 -11.71
C ASN A 124 20.21 -7.31 -11.45
N LYS A 125 19.92 -6.80 -10.25
CA LYS A 125 20.15 -5.41 -9.84
C LYS A 125 19.33 -4.37 -10.63
N ALA A 126 18.31 -4.77 -11.38
CA ALA A 126 17.34 -3.90 -12.00
C ALA A 126 16.02 -3.94 -11.23
N ARG A 127 15.40 -2.78 -11.03
CA ARG A 127 14.06 -2.69 -10.46
C ARG A 127 13.02 -2.96 -11.55
N ILE A 128 12.02 -3.75 -11.21
CA ILE A 128 10.89 -4.09 -12.06
C ILE A 128 9.62 -3.53 -11.44
N PHE A 129 8.90 -2.71 -12.19
CA PHE A 129 7.71 -2.01 -11.74
C PHE A 129 6.46 -2.87 -12.00
N ASN A 130 6.31 -3.91 -11.22
CA ASN A 130 5.28 -4.91 -11.39
C ASN A 130 4.29 -4.99 -10.22
N SER A 131 4.26 -3.99 -9.34
CA SER A 131 3.23 -3.88 -8.30
C SER A 131 1.89 -3.51 -8.92
N ASP A 132 0.83 -4.25 -8.60
CA ASP A 132 -0.52 -3.91 -9.04
C ASP A 132 -1.01 -2.64 -8.35
N ILE A 133 -1.75 -1.81 -9.09
CA ILE A 133 -2.40 -0.62 -8.54
C ILE A 133 -3.77 -1.02 -8.02
N ILE A 134 -3.92 -0.98 -6.71
CA ILE A 134 -5.16 -1.35 -6.05
C ILE A 134 -6.10 -0.14 -6.04
N VAL A 135 -7.23 -0.26 -6.74
CA VAL A 135 -8.27 0.77 -6.78
C VAL A 135 -9.29 0.54 -5.67
N TYR A 136 -9.80 -0.70 -5.54
CA TYR A 136 -10.68 -1.13 -4.47
C TYR A 136 -10.30 -2.50 -3.95
N ARG A 137 -10.38 -2.66 -2.63
CA ARG A 137 -10.15 -3.91 -1.92
C ARG A 137 -11.27 -4.17 -0.91
N TYR A 138 -11.34 -5.38 -0.37
CA TYR A 138 -12.41 -5.76 0.55
C TYR A 138 -12.46 -4.89 1.82
N ALA A 139 -11.32 -4.40 2.31
CA ALA A 139 -11.29 -3.43 3.41
C ALA A 139 -12.11 -2.16 3.09
N ASP A 140 -12.08 -1.69 1.85
CA ASP A 140 -12.84 -0.50 1.45
C ASP A 140 -14.35 -0.79 1.50
N VAL A 141 -14.78 -2.00 1.11
CA VAL A 141 -16.18 -2.43 1.20
C VAL A 141 -16.65 -2.51 2.66
N LEU A 142 -15.81 -3.02 3.57
CA LEU A 142 -16.12 -3.05 5.00
C LEU A 142 -16.29 -1.63 5.57
N LEU A 143 -15.44 -0.69 5.16
CA LEU A 143 -15.54 0.71 5.59
C LEU A 143 -16.77 1.40 4.98
N PHE A 144 -17.13 1.11 3.73
CA PHE A 144 -18.38 1.58 3.14
C PHE A 144 -19.59 1.00 3.87
N ASP A 145 -19.57 -0.28 4.27
CA ASP A 145 -20.63 -0.87 5.07
C ASP A 145 -20.75 -0.22 6.44
N ALA A 146 -19.62 0.15 7.06
CA ALA A 146 -19.62 0.90 8.31
C ALA A 146 -20.27 2.28 8.16
N GLU A 147 -19.93 3.03 7.11
CA GLU A 147 -20.53 4.32 6.81
C GLU A 147 -22.05 4.21 6.58
N ILE A 148 -22.46 3.23 5.77
CA ILE A 148 -23.88 2.97 5.51
C ILE A 148 -24.62 2.58 6.80
N ALA A 149 -24.02 1.73 7.65
CA ALA A 149 -24.60 1.33 8.92
C ALA A 149 -24.81 2.54 9.86
N LEU A 150 -23.85 3.46 9.89
CA LEU A 150 -23.96 4.69 10.68
C LEU A 150 -25.10 5.58 10.17
N GLU A 151 -25.24 5.77 8.88
CA GLU A 151 -26.36 6.51 8.27
C GLU A 151 -27.73 5.85 8.52
N GLU A 152 -27.75 4.52 8.65
CA GLU A 152 -28.94 3.74 9.00
C GLU A 152 -29.22 3.75 10.53
N GLY A 153 -28.41 4.45 11.34
CA GLY A 153 -28.54 4.53 12.80
C GLY A 153 -28.03 3.29 13.56
N ASN A 154 -27.27 2.42 12.90
CA ASN A 154 -26.69 1.22 13.50
C ASN A 154 -25.20 1.43 13.82
N ALA A 155 -24.92 2.17 14.90
CA ALA A 155 -23.56 2.50 15.31
C ALA A 155 -22.74 1.25 15.71
N ASP A 156 -23.36 0.25 16.32
CA ASP A 156 -22.69 -0.98 16.76
C ASP A 156 -22.12 -1.72 15.55
N LYS A 157 -22.93 -1.91 14.51
CA LYS A 157 -22.46 -2.53 13.25
C LYS A 157 -21.32 -1.72 12.61
N ALA A 158 -21.43 -0.39 12.62
CA ALA A 158 -20.37 0.46 12.07
C ALA A 158 -19.04 0.26 12.82
N ILE A 159 -19.08 0.23 14.15
CA ILE A 159 -17.90 -0.02 15.00
C ILE A 159 -17.32 -1.41 14.72
N ASP A 160 -18.15 -2.43 14.61
CA ASP A 160 -17.70 -3.79 14.32
C ASP A 160 -16.93 -3.87 12.99
N GLN A 161 -17.45 -3.26 11.93
CA GLN A 161 -16.78 -3.25 10.62
C GLN A 161 -15.44 -2.50 10.65
N ILE A 162 -15.38 -1.36 11.32
CA ILE A 162 -14.13 -0.61 11.52
C ILE A 162 -13.13 -1.47 12.28
N ASN A 163 -13.56 -2.14 13.35
CA ASN A 163 -12.70 -2.99 14.17
C ASN A 163 -12.15 -4.20 13.41
N VAL A 164 -12.91 -4.78 12.48
CA VAL A 164 -12.42 -5.86 11.60
C VAL A 164 -11.22 -5.38 10.79
N VAL A 165 -11.29 -4.18 10.22
CA VAL A 165 -10.18 -3.60 9.46
C VAL A 165 -9.02 -3.20 10.36
N ALA A 166 -9.31 -2.58 11.52
CA ALA A 166 -8.29 -2.09 12.45
C ALA A 166 -7.47 -3.22 13.10
N LYS A 167 -8.10 -4.33 13.45
CA LYS A 167 -7.43 -5.48 14.08
C LYS A 167 -6.32 -6.10 13.22
N ARG A 168 -6.36 -5.88 11.92
CA ARG A 168 -5.33 -6.34 11.00
C ARG A 168 -4.16 -5.35 10.87
N ALA A 169 -4.33 -4.08 11.28
CA ALA A 169 -3.32 -3.02 11.22
C ALA A 169 -2.19 -3.18 12.28
#